data_a07aa04caa101ca9ee3931fa0338dd39
#
_entry.id   a07aa04caa101ca9ee3931fa0338dd39
#
_cell.length_a   1.000
_cell.length_b   1.000
_cell.length_c   1.000
_cell.angle_alpha   90.00
_cell.angle_beta   90.00
_cell.angle_gamma   90.00
#
_symmetry.space_group_name_H-M   'P 1'
#
loop_
_entity.id
_entity.type
_entity.pdbx_description
1 polymer ?
#
loop_
_entity_poly.entity_id
_entity_poly.type
_entity_poly.pdbx_seq_one_letter_code
_entity_poly.pdbx_strand_id
1 'polypeptide(L)'
;MTESKPPRVVVLGGGSAGWITACLLHHRWHSRGGKVTVVESPEIGIIGVGEGSTPQLKAFFDHLGIDEADWMAACDATYKLGIRFTGWSERPGFESYFHPFPGPVDLHTEPGFVHNCALRRRGFDVPAHPDDWFLAEVLAEEHRGPHPRDNFPFMPSYGYHFDAHKLGKFLRDWATERGVLHRPLRVTDVEQGAQ
;
A
#
# COMPACT_ATOMS: atom_id res chain seq x y z
N MET A 1 -14.46 -33.56 -16.13
CA MET A 1 -13.80 -32.29 -15.78
C MET A 1 -12.32 -32.62 -15.69
N THR A 2 -11.52 -32.19 -16.65
CA THR A 2 -10.05 -32.38 -16.62
C THR A 2 -9.50 -31.57 -15.46
N GLU A 3 -8.93 -32.22 -14.45
CA GLU A 3 -8.17 -31.55 -13.41
C GLU A 3 -7.04 -30.77 -14.06
N SER A 4 -7.13 -29.44 -14.03
CA SER A 4 -6.05 -28.60 -14.54
C SER A 4 -4.83 -28.78 -13.64
N LYS A 5 -3.68 -29.07 -14.24
CA LYS A 5 -2.41 -29.21 -13.54
C LYS A 5 -2.14 -27.97 -12.67
N PRO A 6 -1.72 -28.14 -11.40
CA PRO A 6 -1.47 -27.00 -10.52
C PRO A 6 -0.44 -26.04 -11.13
N PRO A 7 -0.66 -24.72 -11.02
CA PRO A 7 0.23 -23.74 -11.65
C PRO A 7 1.63 -23.77 -11.01
N ARG A 8 2.64 -23.59 -11.87
CA ARG A 8 4.04 -23.39 -11.48
C ARG A 8 4.47 -22.02 -12.00
N VAL A 9 4.76 -21.10 -11.11
CA VAL A 9 5.09 -19.71 -11.47
C VAL A 9 6.46 -19.34 -10.94
N VAL A 10 7.21 -18.64 -11.78
CA VAL A 10 8.46 -18.00 -11.42
C VAL A 10 8.25 -16.49 -11.42
N VAL A 11 8.58 -15.84 -10.31
CA VAL A 11 8.63 -14.39 -10.17
C VAL A 11 10.09 -13.98 -10.33
N LEU A 12 10.36 -13.17 -11.32
CA LEU A 12 11.70 -12.65 -11.58
C LEU A 12 11.84 -11.27 -10.94
N GLY A 13 12.71 -11.19 -9.95
CA GLY A 13 12.97 -10.01 -9.14
C GLY A 13 12.50 -10.15 -7.70
N GLY A 14 13.37 -9.86 -6.74
CA GLY A 14 13.17 -10.00 -5.30
C GLY A 14 12.97 -8.68 -4.56
N GLY A 15 12.62 -7.60 -5.26
CA GLY A 15 12.18 -6.35 -4.62
C GLY A 15 10.79 -6.48 -3.98
N SER A 16 10.32 -5.41 -3.32
CA SER A 16 9.01 -5.40 -2.63
C SER A 16 7.88 -5.89 -3.52
N ALA A 17 7.80 -5.44 -4.78
CA ALA A 17 6.78 -5.87 -5.73
C ALA A 17 6.84 -7.38 -6.05
N GLY A 18 8.05 -7.92 -6.20
CA GLY A 18 8.24 -9.36 -6.46
C GLY A 18 7.78 -10.22 -5.30
N TRP A 19 8.16 -9.87 -4.07
CA TRP A 19 7.74 -10.60 -2.88
C TRP A 19 6.25 -10.44 -2.58
N ILE A 20 5.66 -9.24 -2.76
CA ILE A 20 4.19 -9.04 -2.70
C ILE A 20 3.48 -9.97 -3.69
N THR A 21 3.96 -10.03 -4.94
CA THR A 21 3.41 -10.90 -5.97
C THR A 21 3.52 -12.37 -5.57
N ALA A 22 4.68 -12.80 -5.08
CA ALA A 22 4.90 -14.19 -4.67
C ALA A 22 3.99 -14.59 -3.49
N CYS A 23 3.81 -13.72 -2.50
CA CYS A 23 2.91 -13.95 -1.36
C CYS A 23 1.46 -14.14 -1.84
N LEU A 24 0.95 -13.26 -2.71
CA LEU A 24 -0.42 -13.33 -3.24
C LEU A 24 -0.64 -14.60 -4.06
N LEU A 25 0.28 -14.93 -4.95
CA LEU A 25 0.19 -16.14 -5.78
C LEU A 25 0.25 -17.42 -4.93
N HIS A 26 1.13 -17.43 -3.94
CA HIS A 26 1.23 -18.55 -3.01
C HIS A 26 -0.07 -18.70 -2.20
N HIS A 27 -0.57 -17.64 -1.60
CA HIS A 27 -1.83 -17.64 -0.84
C HIS A 27 -2.98 -18.19 -1.68
N ARG A 28 -3.10 -17.78 -2.96
CA ARG A 28 -4.17 -18.21 -3.86
C ARG A 28 -4.07 -19.67 -4.32
N TRP A 29 -2.86 -20.21 -4.51
CA TRP A 29 -2.68 -21.50 -5.21
C TRP A 29 -2.10 -22.62 -4.35
N HIS A 30 -1.55 -22.29 -3.18
CA HIS A 30 -0.92 -23.29 -2.32
C HIS A 30 -1.85 -24.49 -2.01
N SER A 31 -3.09 -24.22 -1.63
CA SER A 31 -4.09 -25.26 -1.30
C SER A 31 -4.45 -26.17 -2.50
N ARG A 32 -4.14 -25.74 -3.73
CA ARG A 32 -4.35 -26.48 -4.97
C ARG A 32 -3.06 -27.14 -5.50
N GLY A 33 -2.00 -27.17 -4.69
CA GLY A 33 -0.70 -27.74 -5.08
C GLY A 33 0.15 -26.82 -5.99
N GLY A 34 -0.24 -25.55 -6.15
CA GLY A 34 0.54 -24.55 -6.91
C GLY A 34 1.89 -24.28 -6.27
N LYS A 35 2.90 -24.01 -7.09
CA LYS A 35 4.26 -23.70 -6.65
C LYS A 35 4.70 -22.34 -7.16
N VAL A 36 5.24 -21.53 -6.26
CA VAL A 36 5.81 -20.21 -6.58
C VAL A 36 7.30 -20.24 -6.27
N THR A 37 8.08 -19.71 -7.19
CA THR A 37 9.54 -19.55 -7.04
C THR A 37 9.88 -18.10 -7.29
N VAL A 38 10.63 -17.47 -6.40
CA VAL A 38 11.23 -16.14 -6.63
C VAL A 38 12.68 -16.33 -7.03
N VAL A 39 13.09 -15.69 -8.10
CA VAL A 39 14.48 -15.67 -8.58
C VAL A 39 14.96 -14.23 -8.51
N GLU A 40 16.01 -13.97 -7.74
CA GLU A 40 16.60 -12.64 -7.61
C GLU A 40 18.13 -12.71 -7.61
N SER A 41 18.76 -11.68 -8.18
CA SER A 41 20.20 -11.55 -8.11
C SER A 41 20.64 -11.06 -6.74
N PRO A 42 21.56 -11.77 -6.07
CA PRO A 42 22.10 -11.29 -4.79
C PRO A 42 22.96 -10.02 -4.92
N GLU A 43 23.37 -9.68 -6.16
CA GLU A 43 24.23 -8.53 -6.46
C GLU A 43 23.44 -7.23 -6.66
N ILE A 44 22.16 -7.31 -7.07
CA ILE A 44 21.38 -6.13 -7.46
C ILE A 44 20.71 -5.47 -6.25
N GLY A 45 20.41 -6.21 -5.21
CA GLY A 45 19.77 -5.67 -4.00
C GLY A 45 18.40 -5.01 -4.26
N ILE A 46 17.81 -4.48 -3.20
CA ILE A 46 16.56 -3.68 -3.26
C ILE A 46 16.95 -2.23 -3.53
N ILE A 47 16.38 -1.64 -4.59
CA ILE A 47 16.67 -0.24 -4.97
C ILE A 47 15.88 0.75 -4.09
N GLY A 48 14.81 0.28 -3.43
CA GLY A 48 13.98 1.11 -2.54
C GLY A 48 14.74 1.64 -1.33
N VAL A 49 14.24 2.75 -0.83
CA VAL A 49 14.70 3.41 0.41
C VAL A 49 13.51 3.47 1.38
N GLY A 50 13.32 4.56 2.12
CA GLY A 50 12.06 4.82 2.81
C GLY A 50 10.94 5.06 1.80
N GLU A 51 9.85 4.31 1.90
CA GLU A 51 8.72 4.40 0.98
C GLU A 51 7.42 4.73 1.70
N GLY A 52 6.45 5.28 0.95
CA GLY A 52 5.11 5.54 1.44
C GLY A 52 4.07 4.79 0.62
N SER A 53 3.22 4.01 1.29
CA SER A 53 2.13 3.30 0.63
C SER A 53 0.83 4.11 0.58
N THR A 54 -0.12 3.54 -0.13
CA THR A 54 -1.55 3.83 -0.04
C THR A 54 -2.22 2.77 0.84
N PRO A 55 -3.53 2.89 1.14
CA PRO A 55 -4.26 1.90 1.96
C PRO A 55 -4.26 0.47 1.40
N GLN A 56 -3.93 0.29 0.13
CA GLN A 56 -3.85 -1.04 -0.48
C GLN A 56 -2.80 -1.95 0.19
N LEU A 57 -1.75 -1.39 0.78
CA LEU A 57 -0.77 -2.19 1.50
C LEU A 57 -1.37 -2.79 2.78
N LYS A 58 -2.23 -2.03 3.47
CA LYS A 58 -2.99 -2.59 4.60
C LYS A 58 -3.87 -3.75 4.15
N ALA A 59 -4.65 -3.53 3.08
CA ALA A 59 -5.52 -4.57 2.54
C ALA A 59 -4.74 -5.83 2.11
N PHE A 60 -3.52 -5.69 1.62
CA PHE A 60 -2.62 -6.81 1.31
C PHE A 60 -2.27 -7.62 2.56
N PHE A 61 -1.85 -6.98 3.65
CA PHE A 61 -1.50 -7.67 4.90
C PHE A 61 -2.72 -8.32 5.54
N ASP A 62 -3.85 -7.61 5.60
CA ASP A 62 -5.13 -8.15 6.10
C ASP A 62 -5.55 -9.40 5.31
N HIS A 63 -5.43 -9.37 3.96
CA HIS A 63 -5.75 -10.51 3.09
C HIS A 63 -4.88 -11.75 3.36
N LEU A 64 -3.62 -11.55 3.74
CA LEU A 64 -2.71 -12.64 4.08
C LEU A 64 -2.80 -13.08 5.54
N GLY A 65 -3.57 -12.38 6.38
CA GLY A 65 -3.66 -12.63 7.81
C GLY A 65 -2.35 -12.32 8.54
N ILE A 66 -1.61 -11.32 8.09
CA ILE A 66 -0.39 -10.84 8.74
C ILE A 66 -0.76 -9.71 9.70
N ASP A 67 -0.42 -9.88 10.99
CA ASP A 67 -0.71 -8.89 12.00
C ASP A 67 0.03 -7.57 11.74
N GLU A 68 -0.67 -6.46 11.86
CA GLU A 68 -0.13 -5.12 11.61
C GLU A 68 1.04 -4.81 12.55
N ALA A 69 0.94 -5.17 13.83
CA ALA A 69 1.98 -4.92 14.81
C ALA A 69 3.28 -5.65 14.49
N ASP A 70 3.19 -6.88 13.97
CA ASP A 70 4.35 -7.70 13.64
C ASP A 70 5.16 -7.11 12.50
N TRP A 71 4.51 -6.80 11.37
CA TRP A 71 5.23 -6.30 10.22
C TRP A 71 5.65 -4.83 10.38
N MET A 72 4.83 -3.99 11.04
CA MET A 72 5.20 -2.59 11.29
C MET A 72 6.46 -2.49 12.14
N ALA A 73 6.55 -3.27 13.22
CA ALA A 73 7.74 -3.32 14.06
C ALA A 73 8.98 -3.81 13.29
N ALA A 74 8.81 -4.84 12.44
CA ALA A 74 9.90 -5.39 11.63
C ALA A 74 10.41 -4.45 10.53
N CYS A 75 9.56 -3.52 10.06
CA CYS A 75 9.84 -2.64 8.93
C CYS A 75 10.05 -1.17 9.30
N ASP A 76 10.15 -0.84 10.60
CA ASP A 76 10.19 0.54 11.12
C ASP A 76 9.04 1.38 10.55
N ALA A 77 7.86 0.79 10.41
CA ALA A 77 6.74 1.41 9.76
C ALA A 77 6.02 2.40 10.69
N THR A 78 5.49 3.46 10.08
CA THR A 78 4.64 4.46 10.73
C THR A 78 3.38 4.69 9.89
N TYR A 79 2.35 5.28 10.50
CA TYR A 79 1.10 5.56 9.79
C TYR A 79 1.25 6.74 8.82
N LYS A 80 0.51 6.65 7.73
CA LYS A 80 0.40 7.69 6.70
C LYS A 80 -1.08 7.93 6.40
N LEU A 81 -1.56 9.14 6.66
CA LEU A 81 -2.98 9.51 6.51
C LEU A 81 -3.29 10.13 5.15
N GLY A 82 -2.28 10.56 4.42
CA GLY A 82 -2.42 11.22 3.14
C GLY A 82 -1.10 11.76 2.61
N ILE A 83 -1.18 12.74 1.74
CA ILE A 83 -0.02 13.37 1.09
C ILE A 83 -0.24 14.88 1.09
N ARG A 84 0.67 15.65 1.72
CA ARG A 84 0.66 17.11 1.59
C ARG A 84 1.40 17.51 0.31
N PHE A 85 0.72 18.25 -0.54
CA PHE A 85 1.29 18.89 -1.70
C PHE A 85 1.56 20.37 -1.38
N THR A 86 2.80 20.82 -1.57
CA THR A 86 3.23 22.18 -1.31
C THR A 86 3.75 22.81 -2.60
N GLY A 87 3.43 24.09 -2.83
CA GLY A 87 3.79 24.78 -4.08
C GLY A 87 3.06 24.23 -5.32
N TRP A 88 1.90 23.57 -5.10
CA TRP A 88 1.10 22.96 -6.16
C TRP A 88 0.35 23.98 -7.02
N SER A 89 -0.02 25.10 -6.42
CA SER A 89 -0.82 26.15 -7.07
C SER A 89 -0.27 27.53 -6.69
N GLU A 90 -0.35 28.46 -7.61
CA GLU A 90 -0.05 29.89 -7.38
C GLU A 90 -1.30 30.67 -6.92
N ARG A 91 -2.44 29.99 -6.77
CA ARG A 91 -3.69 30.64 -6.35
C ARG A 91 -3.63 30.95 -4.87
N PRO A 92 -3.84 32.23 -4.45
CA PRO A 92 -3.81 32.62 -3.04
C PRO A 92 -4.74 31.77 -2.17
N GLY A 93 -4.19 31.22 -1.09
CA GLY A 93 -4.90 30.33 -0.15
C GLY A 93 -5.04 28.88 -0.64
N PHE A 94 -4.38 28.51 -1.75
CA PHE A 94 -4.36 27.13 -2.29
C PHE A 94 -2.96 26.69 -2.70
N GLU A 95 -1.93 27.28 -2.14
CA GLU A 95 -0.53 26.96 -2.41
C GLU A 95 -0.14 25.58 -1.88
N SER A 96 -0.83 25.14 -0.84
CA SER A 96 -0.66 23.81 -0.23
C SER A 96 -2.01 23.20 0.07
N TYR A 97 -2.10 21.89 -0.03
CA TYR A 97 -3.26 21.14 0.42
C TYR A 97 -2.85 19.73 0.84
N PHE A 98 -3.63 19.14 1.73
CA PHE A 98 -3.49 17.74 2.10
C PHE A 98 -4.44 16.89 1.25
N HIS A 99 -3.89 15.88 0.60
CA HIS A 99 -4.65 14.86 -0.12
C HIS A 99 -4.89 13.68 0.82
N PRO A 100 -6.06 13.58 1.44
CA PRO A 100 -6.35 12.52 2.41
C PRO A 100 -6.47 11.17 1.74
N PHE A 101 -6.35 10.10 2.51
CA PHE A 101 -6.90 8.81 2.12
C PHE A 101 -8.34 8.74 2.62
N PRO A 102 -9.34 8.90 1.75
CA PRO A 102 -10.72 8.99 2.19
C PRO A 102 -11.18 7.66 2.82
N GLY A 103 -11.92 7.77 3.90
CA GLY A 103 -12.51 6.66 4.63
C GLY A 103 -14.04 6.80 4.76
N PRO A 104 -14.72 5.86 5.42
CA PRO A 104 -16.18 5.90 5.57
C PRO A 104 -16.71 7.19 6.24
N VAL A 105 -15.93 7.81 7.13
CA VAL A 105 -16.31 9.07 7.79
C VAL A 105 -16.46 10.21 6.77
N ASP A 106 -15.65 10.21 5.73
CA ASP A 106 -15.58 11.27 4.73
C ASP A 106 -16.81 11.28 3.82
N LEU A 107 -17.59 10.19 3.76
CA LEU A 107 -18.88 10.14 3.05
C LEU A 107 -19.89 11.17 3.58
N HIS A 108 -19.69 11.69 4.79
CA HIS A 108 -20.53 12.73 5.38
C HIS A 108 -20.11 14.15 4.96
N THR A 109 -18.86 14.38 4.64
CA THR A 109 -18.30 15.71 4.32
C THR A 109 -18.01 15.88 2.83
N GLU A 110 -17.60 14.84 2.13
CA GLU A 110 -17.25 14.86 0.70
C GLU A 110 -18.35 15.46 -0.20
N PRO A 111 -19.65 15.13 -0.07
CA PRO A 111 -20.67 15.75 -0.92
C PRO A 111 -20.76 17.27 -0.77
N GLY A 112 -20.61 17.79 0.45
CA GLY A 112 -20.57 19.23 0.74
C GLY A 112 -19.34 19.90 0.13
N PHE A 113 -18.18 19.26 0.27
CA PHE A 113 -16.94 19.71 -0.36
C PHE A 113 -17.06 19.81 -1.89
N VAL A 114 -17.54 18.75 -2.54
CA VAL A 114 -17.73 18.71 -4.01
C VAL A 114 -18.72 19.78 -4.47
N HIS A 115 -19.81 19.97 -3.72
CA HIS A 115 -20.78 21.04 -4.01
C HIS A 115 -20.13 22.43 -3.94
N ASN A 116 -19.38 22.72 -2.88
CA ASN A 116 -18.70 23.99 -2.70
C ASN A 116 -17.62 24.21 -3.77
N CYS A 117 -16.90 23.20 -4.18
CA CYS A 117 -15.97 23.26 -5.31
C CYS A 117 -16.69 23.68 -6.62
N ALA A 118 -17.88 23.16 -6.88
CA ALA A 118 -18.69 23.52 -8.02
C ALA A 118 -19.19 24.97 -7.96
N LEU A 119 -19.58 25.44 -6.77
CA LEU A 119 -19.99 26.84 -6.55
C LEU A 119 -18.80 27.80 -6.76
N ARG A 120 -17.61 27.47 -6.23
CA ARG A 120 -16.41 28.29 -6.43
C ARG A 120 -16.03 28.44 -7.91
N ARG A 121 -16.15 27.38 -8.71
CA ARG A 121 -15.95 27.46 -10.17
C ARG A 121 -16.91 28.42 -10.87
N ARG A 122 -18.06 28.68 -10.25
CA ARG A 122 -19.07 29.64 -10.74
C ARG A 122 -18.89 31.04 -10.16
N GLY A 123 -17.84 31.28 -9.36
CA GLY A 123 -17.51 32.59 -8.79
C GLY A 123 -18.10 32.87 -7.40
N PHE A 124 -18.76 31.91 -6.77
CA PHE A 124 -19.25 32.09 -5.40
C PHE A 124 -18.09 31.95 -4.39
N ASP A 125 -18.08 32.81 -3.39
CA ASP A 125 -17.13 32.76 -2.29
C ASP A 125 -17.65 31.82 -1.17
N VAL A 126 -17.25 30.56 -1.24
CA VAL A 126 -17.62 29.50 -0.29
C VAL A 126 -16.38 28.71 0.14
N PRO A 127 -16.34 28.15 1.37
CA PRO A 127 -15.25 27.29 1.80
C PRO A 127 -15.09 26.07 0.88
N ALA A 128 -13.91 25.90 0.27
CA ALA A 128 -13.61 24.79 -0.62
C ALA A 128 -12.14 24.38 -0.55
N HIS A 129 -11.45 24.73 0.54
CA HIS A 129 -10.12 24.19 0.79
C HIS A 129 -10.28 22.76 1.32
N PRO A 130 -9.60 21.75 0.75
CA PRO A 130 -9.78 20.36 1.17
C PRO A 130 -9.42 20.12 2.64
N ASP A 131 -8.46 20.86 3.18
CA ASP A 131 -8.00 20.71 4.56
C ASP A 131 -9.11 21.00 5.61
N ASP A 132 -10.16 21.74 5.22
CA ASP A 132 -11.30 22.04 6.08
C ASP A 132 -12.36 20.90 6.14
N TRP A 133 -12.23 19.85 5.32
CA TRP A 133 -13.32 18.91 5.07
C TRP A 133 -13.05 17.47 5.45
N PHE A 134 -11.79 17.07 5.62
CA PHE A 134 -11.41 15.67 5.79
C PHE A 134 -10.75 15.42 7.13
N LEU A 135 -11.20 14.38 7.84
CA LEU A 135 -10.68 14.01 9.15
C LEU A 135 -9.17 13.71 9.14
N ALA A 136 -8.68 13.13 8.05
CA ALA A 136 -7.28 12.71 7.94
C ALA A 136 -6.30 13.90 8.07
N GLU A 137 -6.69 15.09 7.59
CA GLU A 137 -5.89 16.30 7.76
C GLU A 137 -5.79 16.70 9.24
N VAL A 138 -6.91 16.76 9.93
CA VAL A 138 -6.94 17.11 11.37
C VAL A 138 -6.09 16.12 12.18
N LEU A 139 -6.18 14.82 11.87
CA LEU A 139 -5.36 13.81 12.54
C LEU A 139 -3.87 14.01 12.26
N ALA A 140 -3.51 14.36 11.02
CA ALA A 140 -2.12 14.61 10.64
C ALA A 140 -1.54 15.86 11.33
N GLU A 141 -2.27 16.96 11.35
CA GLU A 141 -1.88 18.21 12.04
C GLU A 141 -1.72 17.99 13.56
N GLU A 142 -2.63 17.24 14.16
CA GLU A 142 -2.62 16.91 15.59
C GLU A 142 -1.65 15.76 15.95
N HIS A 143 -0.88 15.24 15.00
CA HIS A 143 0.01 14.09 15.18
C HIS A 143 -0.70 12.87 15.80
N ARG A 144 -1.93 12.58 15.35
CA ARG A 144 -2.75 11.46 15.82
C ARG A 144 -2.65 10.28 14.87
N GLY A 145 -2.64 9.09 15.45
CA GLY A 145 -2.74 7.85 14.70
C GLY A 145 -4.18 7.56 14.21
N PRO A 146 -4.34 6.61 13.28
CA PRO A 146 -5.64 6.28 12.71
C PRO A 146 -6.52 5.39 13.60
N HIS A 147 -6.02 4.90 14.73
CA HIS A 147 -6.77 4.03 15.62
C HIS A 147 -7.66 4.83 16.56
N PRO A 148 -8.99 4.84 16.33
CA PRO A 148 -9.92 5.55 17.19
C PRO A 148 -10.11 4.81 18.51
N ARG A 149 -10.72 5.50 19.48
CA ARG A 149 -11.21 4.84 20.69
C ARG A 149 -12.44 3.97 20.37
N ASP A 150 -12.71 2.98 21.23
CA ASP A 150 -13.75 1.95 21.03
C ASP A 150 -15.15 2.51 20.73
N ASN A 151 -15.44 3.74 21.15
CA ASN A 151 -16.73 4.39 20.93
C ASN A 151 -16.82 5.22 19.64
N PHE A 152 -15.78 5.26 18.82
CA PHE A 152 -15.84 5.94 17.53
C PHE A 152 -16.22 4.96 16.42
N PRO A 153 -17.32 5.21 15.70
CA PRO A 153 -17.94 4.21 14.81
C PRO A 153 -17.24 4.04 13.45
N PHE A 154 -16.21 4.83 13.16
CA PHE A 154 -15.54 4.80 11.87
C PHE A 154 -14.06 4.48 12.02
N MET A 155 -13.52 3.67 11.12
CA MET A 155 -12.09 3.47 11.00
C MET A 155 -11.57 4.41 9.89
N PRO A 156 -10.62 5.31 10.20
CA PRO A 156 -9.92 6.10 9.18
C PRO A 156 -9.22 5.20 8.17
N SER A 157 -9.11 5.66 6.93
CA SER A 157 -8.31 5.01 5.92
C SER A 157 -6.87 5.50 6.02
N TYR A 158 -5.91 4.61 5.90
CA TYR A 158 -4.50 4.95 6.04
C TYR A 158 -3.57 4.00 5.29
N GLY A 159 -2.41 4.48 4.96
CA GLY A 159 -1.26 3.73 4.50
C GLY A 159 -0.12 3.81 5.51
N TYR A 160 1.10 3.62 5.04
CA TYR A 160 2.29 3.57 5.89
C TYR A 160 3.48 4.25 5.24
N HIS A 161 4.43 4.71 6.05
CA HIS A 161 5.82 4.89 5.65
C HIS A 161 6.61 3.72 6.24
N PHE A 162 7.59 3.18 5.51
CA PHE A 162 8.35 2.02 5.93
C PHE A 162 9.71 1.94 5.25
N ASP A 163 10.61 1.14 5.81
CA ASP A 163 11.87 0.77 5.18
C ASP A 163 11.64 -0.34 4.15
N ALA A 164 11.92 -0.06 2.87
CA ALA A 164 11.69 -0.99 1.77
C ALA A 164 12.58 -2.24 1.83
N HIS A 165 13.81 -2.13 2.35
CA HIS A 165 14.72 -3.27 2.53
C HIS A 165 14.19 -4.21 3.59
N LYS A 166 13.71 -3.66 4.73
CA LYS A 166 13.13 -4.43 5.82
C LYS A 166 11.83 -5.10 5.38
N LEU A 167 10.98 -4.37 4.62
CA LEU A 167 9.76 -4.95 4.07
C LEU A 167 10.05 -6.12 3.12
N GLY A 168 11.01 -5.95 2.20
CA GLY A 168 11.41 -7.03 1.28
C GLY A 168 11.94 -8.25 2.03
N LYS A 169 12.77 -8.04 3.08
CA LYS A 169 13.25 -9.11 3.94
C LYS A 169 12.11 -9.81 4.68
N PHE A 170 11.22 -9.04 5.31
CA PHE A 170 10.07 -9.58 6.05
C PHE A 170 9.19 -10.45 5.16
N LEU A 171 8.82 -9.97 3.97
CA LEU A 171 7.97 -10.71 3.03
C LEU A 171 8.66 -11.97 2.50
N ARG A 172 9.97 -11.90 2.23
CA ARG A 172 10.76 -13.06 1.83
C ARG A 172 10.74 -14.14 2.92
N ASP A 173 11.05 -13.76 4.14
CA ASP A 173 11.15 -14.70 5.26
C ASP A 173 9.75 -15.32 5.51
N TRP A 174 8.70 -14.51 5.57
CA TRP A 174 7.31 -14.97 5.71
C TRP A 174 6.88 -15.92 4.59
N ALA A 175 7.22 -15.62 3.33
CA ALA A 175 6.84 -16.44 2.18
C ALA A 175 7.62 -17.76 2.11
N THR A 176 8.92 -17.72 2.40
CA THR A 176 9.77 -18.93 2.36
C THR A 176 9.44 -19.92 3.46
N GLU A 177 9.11 -19.46 4.66
CA GLU A 177 8.60 -20.30 5.75
C GLU A 177 7.31 -21.05 5.37
N ARG A 178 6.54 -20.50 4.41
CA ARG A 178 5.28 -21.10 3.91
C ARG A 178 5.43 -21.90 2.63
N GLY A 179 6.65 -22.03 2.10
CA GLY A 179 6.95 -22.91 0.99
C GLY A 179 7.14 -22.24 -0.38
N VAL A 180 7.22 -20.90 -0.43
CA VAL A 180 7.73 -20.20 -1.61
C VAL A 180 9.22 -20.52 -1.76
N LEU A 181 9.63 -20.92 -2.94
CA LEU A 181 11.03 -21.24 -3.22
C LEU A 181 11.79 -19.94 -3.53
N HIS A 182 12.90 -19.73 -2.87
CA HIS A 182 13.82 -18.63 -3.16
C HIS A 182 15.06 -19.15 -3.89
N ARG A 183 15.44 -18.51 -5.01
CA ARG A 183 16.61 -18.83 -5.80
C ARG A 183 17.48 -17.58 -5.98
N PRO A 184 18.58 -17.45 -5.22
CA PRO A 184 19.53 -16.35 -5.37
C PRO A 184 20.39 -16.57 -6.63
N LEU A 185 19.87 -16.20 -7.80
CA LEU A 185 20.51 -16.41 -9.10
C LEU A 185 20.35 -15.15 -9.94
N ARG A 186 21.41 -14.77 -10.64
CA ARG A 186 21.33 -13.76 -11.69
C ARG A 186 20.82 -14.37 -12.98
N VAL A 187 19.66 -13.90 -13.45
CA VAL A 187 19.11 -14.28 -14.75
C VAL A 187 19.77 -13.41 -15.82
N THR A 188 20.36 -14.04 -16.83
CA THR A 188 21.05 -13.37 -17.94
C THR A 188 20.21 -13.37 -19.21
N ASP A 189 19.34 -14.37 -19.37
CA ASP A 189 18.49 -14.49 -20.55
C ASP A 189 17.23 -15.32 -20.23
N VAL A 190 16.20 -15.15 -21.05
CA VAL A 190 14.93 -15.91 -20.97
C VAL A 190 14.59 -16.42 -22.36
N GLU A 191 14.63 -17.72 -22.53
CA GLU A 191 14.24 -18.36 -23.78
C GLU A 191 12.78 -18.82 -23.74
N GLN A 192 12.02 -18.53 -24.79
CA GLN A 192 10.68 -19.03 -24.96
C GLN A 192 10.72 -20.44 -25.56
N GLY A 193 10.31 -21.45 -24.81
CA GLY A 193 10.15 -22.81 -25.33
C GLY A 193 9.04 -22.92 -26.37
N ALA A 194 9.19 -23.85 -27.31
CA ALA A 194 8.08 -24.18 -28.21
C ALA A 194 6.89 -24.73 -27.40
N GLN A 195 5.68 -24.25 -27.69
CA GLN A 195 4.44 -24.73 -27.11
C GLN A 195 4.03 -26.10 -27.64
#